data_8e61913a576dd4405b940d2290fbe08f
#
_entry.id   8e61913a576dd4405b940d2290fbe08f
#
_cell.length_a   1.000
_cell.length_b   1.000
_cell.length_c   1.000
_cell.angle_alpha   90.00
_cell.angle_beta   90.00
_cell.angle_gamma   90.00
#
_symmetry.space_group_name_H-M   'P 1'
#
loop_
_entity.id
_entity.type
_entity.pdbx_description
1 polymer ?
#
loop_
_entity_poly.entity_id
_entity_poly.type
_entity_poly.pdbx_seq_one_letter_code
_entity_poly.pdbx_strand_id
1 'polypeptide(L)' 'MATVDARPLIAAGEEPFETIMAAVADLEGDEELVVLAPFEPVPLEGLLSSQGFAYETADLGGGDWQVTFRRQP' A
#
# COMPACT_ATOMS: atom_id res chain seq x y z
N MET A 1 2.77 5.81 -11.74
CA MET A 1 2.05 5.19 -10.61
C MET A 1 2.59 3.79 -10.39
N ALA A 2 2.97 3.47 -9.16
CA ALA A 2 3.43 2.13 -8.79
C ALA A 2 2.28 1.35 -8.17
N THR A 3 2.21 0.06 -8.41
CA THR A 3 1.15 -0.80 -7.88
C THR A 3 1.77 -2.06 -7.28
N VAL A 4 1.38 -2.38 -6.04
CA VAL A 4 1.74 -3.62 -5.38
C VAL A 4 0.46 -4.38 -5.06
N ASP A 5 0.30 -5.56 -5.66
CA ASP A 5 -0.80 -6.45 -5.30
C ASP A 5 -0.29 -7.41 -4.24
N ALA A 6 -0.64 -7.15 -2.99
CA ALA A 6 -0.20 -7.96 -1.86
C ALA A 6 -1.05 -9.21 -1.65
N ARG A 7 -2.16 -9.34 -2.35
CA ARG A 7 -3.09 -10.47 -2.15
C ARG A 7 -2.45 -11.84 -2.39
N PRO A 8 -1.72 -12.05 -3.52
CA PRO A 8 -1.07 -13.35 -3.72
C PRO A 8 0.04 -13.62 -2.71
N LEU A 9 0.76 -12.59 -2.28
CA LEU A 9 1.82 -12.74 -1.27
C LEU A 9 1.24 -13.21 0.07
N ILE A 10 0.17 -12.57 0.49
CA ILE A 10 -0.50 -12.91 1.76
C ILE A 10 -1.11 -14.32 1.68
N ALA A 11 -1.73 -14.66 0.54
CA ALA A 11 -2.32 -15.98 0.34
C ALA A 11 -1.25 -17.08 0.37
N ALA A 12 -0.03 -16.78 -0.06
CA ALA A 12 1.08 -17.73 -0.03
C ALA A 12 1.79 -17.77 1.33
N GLY A 13 1.34 -16.97 2.30
CA GLY A 13 1.98 -16.90 3.62
C GLY A 13 3.27 -16.11 3.62
N GLU A 14 3.53 -15.31 2.59
CA GLU A 14 4.72 -14.49 2.49
C GLU A 14 4.49 -13.12 3.11
N GLU A 15 5.56 -12.49 3.56
CA GLU A 15 5.51 -11.16 4.15
C GLU A 15 5.50 -10.10 3.06
N PRO A 16 4.42 -9.33 2.91
CA PRO A 16 4.34 -8.32 1.84
C PRO A 16 5.06 -7.02 2.19
N PHE A 17 5.45 -6.84 3.44
CA PHE A 17 5.96 -5.57 3.94
C PHE A 17 7.21 -5.12 3.20
N GLU A 18 8.17 -6.02 3.02
CA GLU A 18 9.42 -5.67 2.32
C GLU A 18 9.17 -5.26 0.87
N THR A 19 8.27 -5.96 0.19
CA THR A 19 7.91 -5.62 -1.18
C THR A 19 7.27 -4.23 -1.25
N ILE A 20 6.39 -3.92 -0.31
CA ILE A 20 5.74 -2.62 -0.26
C ILE A 20 6.76 -1.52 0.04
N MET A 21 7.65 -1.74 1.01
CA MET A 21 8.64 -0.74 1.37
C MET A 21 9.67 -0.51 0.27
N ALA A 22 10.02 -1.56 -0.47
CA ALA A 22 10.87 -1.40 -1.65
C ALA A 22 10.19 -0.53 -2.73
N ALA A 23 8.90 -0.72 -2.93
CA ALA A 23 8.14 0.11 -3.86
C ALA A 23 8.08 1.57 -3.40
N VAL A 24 7.93 1.79 -2.09
CA VAL A 24 7.95 3.13 -1.51
C VAL A 24 9.30 3.80 -1.78
N ALA A 25 10.40 3.07 -1.60
CA ALA A 25 11.74 3.60 -1.80
C ALA A 25 11.98 3.98 -3.27
N ASP A 26 11.30 3.32 -4.19
CA ASP A 26 11.45 3.57 -5.63
C ASP A 26 10.55 4.69 -6.14
N LEU A 27 9.64 5.21 -5.32
CA LEU A 27 8.76 6.30 -5.75
C LEU A 27 9.55 7.57 -6.04
N GLU A 28 9.21 8.22 -7.13
CA GLU A 28 9.86 9.47 -7.55
C GLU A 28 8.87 10.62 -7.48
N GLY A 29 9.31 11.76 -6.94
CA GLY A 29 8.53 12.99 -6.93
C GLY A 29 7.15 12.82 -6.32
N ASP A 30 6.13 13.11 -7.11
CA ASP A 30 4.73 13.02 -6.72
C ASP A 30 4.06 11.71 -7.17
N GLU A 31 4.85 10.70 -7.50
CA GLU A 31 4.33 9.39 -7.89
C GLU A 31 3.52 8.76 -6.76
N GLU A 32 2.39 8.15 -7.12
CA GLU A 32 1.53 7.49 -6.15
C GLU A 32 1.84 6.00 -6.09
N LEU A 33 1.62 5.40 -4.91
CA LEU A 33 1.70 3.96 -4.70
C LEU A 33 0.31 3.42 -4.42
N VAL A 34 -0.11 2.43 -5.19
CA VAL A 34 -1.38 1.73 -4.97
C VAL A 34 -1.08 0.35 -4.40
N VAL A 35 -1.69 0.01 -3.28
CA VAL A 35 -1.55 -1.30 -2.63
C VAL A 35 -2.90 -1.99 -2.61
N LEU A 36 -2.93 -3.23 -3.09
CA LEU A 36 -4.12 -4.08 -3.05
C LEU A 36 -3.91 -5.16 -1.98
N ALA A 37 -4.90 -5.35 -1.10
CA ALA A 37 -4.81 -6.30 -0.01
C ALA A 37 -6.16 -6.97 0.23
N PRO A 38 -6.19 -8.17 0.85
CA PRO A 38 -7.45 -8.86 1.17
C PRO A 38 -8.09 -8.37 2.47
N PHE A 39 -7.64 -7.24 3.00
CA PHE A 39 -8.15 -6.57 4.18
C PHE A 39 -7.64 -5.15 4.19
N GLU A 40 -8.22 -4.29 5.02
CA GLU A 40 -7.69 -2.93 5.15
C GLU A 40 -6.35 -2.96 5.88
N PRO A 41 -5.23 -2.56 5.24
CA PRO A 41 -3.90 -2.66 5.85
C PRO A 41 -3.63 -1.50 6.82
N VAL A 42 -4.37 -1.47 7.93
CA VAL A 42 -4.31 -0.38 8.91
C VAL A 42 -2.90 -0.13 9.46
N PRO A 43 -2.11 -1.15 9.83
CA PRO A 43 -0.74 -0.90 10.29
C PRO A 43 0.14 -0.22 9.25
N LEU A 44 -0.02 -0.58 7.98
CA LEU A 44 0.73 0.04 6.90
C LEU A 44 0.31 1.50 6.72
N GLU A 45 -0.98 1.78 6.80
CA GLU A 45 -1.51 3.14 6.72
C GLU A 45 -0.90 4.03 7.79
N GLY A 46 -0.85 3.54 9.03
CA GLY A 46 -0.26 4.27 10.14
C GLY A 46 1.23 4.51 9.95
N LEU A 47 1.96 3.51 9.50
CA LEU A 47 3.40 3.62 9.26
C LEU A 47 3.72 4.66 8.19
N LEU A 48 3.08 4.57 7.04
CA LEU A 48 3.37 5.50 5.94
C LEU A 48 2.87 6.90 6.25
N SER A 49 1.77 7.03 6.98
CA SER A 49 1.29 8.32 7.46
C SER A 49 2.36 9.00 8.32
N SER A 50 3.02 8.23 9.20
CA SER A 50 4.09 8.77 10.05
C SER A 50 5.32 9.17 9.25
N GLN A 51 5.45 8.68 8.02
CA GLN A 51 6.57 9.02 7.13
C GLN A 51 6.21 10.12 6.12
N GLY A 52 5.08 10.79 6.31
CA GLY A 52 4.72 11.93 5.48
C GLY A 52 3.85 11.57 4.27
N PHE A 53 3.20 10.42 4.29
CA PHE A 53 2.28 10.04 3.23
C PHE A 53 0.83 10.31 3.62
N ALA A 54 0.05 10.82 2.67
CA ALA A 54 -1.40 10.82 2.77
C ALA A 54 -1.90 9.53 2.10
N TYR A 55 -3.07 9.04 2.50
CA TYR A 55 -3.64 7.85 1.87
C TYR A 55 -5.15 7.95 1.74
N GLU A 56 -5.66 7.21 0.76
CA GLU A 56 -7.10 7.04 0.56
C GLU A 56 -7.39 5.56 0.43
N THR A 57 -8.46 5.11 1.07
CA THR A 57 -8.86 3.71 1.04
C THR A 57 -10.10 3.53 0.19
N ALA A 58 -10.21 2.37 -0.46
CA ALA A 58 -11.39 1.97 -1.20
C ALA A 58 -11.67 0.50 -0.93
N ASP A 59 -12.90 0.20 -0.51
CA ASP A 59 -13.39 -1.16 -0.35
C ASP A 59 -13.84 -1.63 -1.73
N LEU A 60 -13.15 -2.63 -2.28
CA LEU A 60 -13.43 -3.14 -3.62
C LEU A 60 -14.54 -4.20 -3.64
N GLY A 61 -15.02 -4.59 -2.46
CA GLY A 61 -15.98 -5.69 -2.34
C GLY A 61 -15.27 -7.04 -2.23
N GLY A 62 -15.98 -8.06 -1.77
CA GLY A 62 -15.41 -9.40 -1.63
C GLY A 62 -14.27 -9.50 -0.63
N GLY A 63 -14.08 -8.50 0.23
CA GLY A 63 -13.00 -8.46 1.20
C GLY A 63 -11.73 -7.79 0.72
N ASP A 64 -11.66 -7.39 -0.54
CA ASP A 64 -10.46 -6.73 -1.09
C ASP A 64 -10.49 -5.24 -0.85
N TRP A 65 -9.31 -4.68 -0.60
CA TRP A 65 -9.11 -3.26 -0.34
C TRP A 65 -8.01 -2.69 -1.22
N GLN A 66 -8.18 -1.43 -1.59
CA GLN A 66 -7.17 -0.67 -2.31
C GLN A 66 -6.82 0.56 -1.50
N VAL A 67 -5.54 0.79 -1.29
CA VAL A 67 -5.07 2.00 -0.60
C VAL A 67 -4.10 2.72 -1.53
N THR A 68 -4.34 4.00 -1.75
CA THR A 68 -3.46 4.84 -2.57
C THR A 68 -2.68 5.77 -1.64
N PHE A 69 -1.37 5.69 -1.71
CA PHE A 69 -0.46 6.53 -0.90
C PHE A 69 0.20 7.57 -1.79
N ARG A 70 0.31 8.79 -1.26
CA ARG A 70 1.05 9.86 -1.95
C ARG A 70 1.82 10.67 -0.92
N ARG A 71 3.01 11.14 -1.30
CA ARG A 71 3.77 12.01 -0.40
C ARG A 71 3.07 13.36 -0.26
N GLN A 72 3.03 13.85 0.96
CA GLN A 72 2.54 15.19 1.22
C GLN A 72 3.65 16.21 0.96
N PRO A 73 3.31 17.37 0.40
CA PRO A 73 4.31 18.43 0.18
C PRO A 73 4.86 19.00 1.46
#